data_fd1b930c9320d1a855e899f7309cf3e0
#
_entry.id   fd1b930c9320d1a855e899f7309cf3e0
#
_cell.length_a   1.000
_cell.length_b   1.000
_cell.length_c   1.000
_cell.angle_alpha   90.00
_cell.angle_beta   90.00
_cell.angle_gamma   90.00
#
_symmetry.space_group_name_H-M   'P 1'
#
loop_
_entity.id
_entity.type
_entity.pdbx_description
1 polymer ?
#
loop_
_entity_poly.entity_id
_entity_poly.type
_entity_poly.pdbx_seq_one_letter_code
_entity_poly.pdbx_strand_id
1 'polypeptide(L)'
;RLTYLRNLESRKEEVKSLIESGGNLTDKITQDLLNAKTLAEVEDIYRPFKPKRKTRAGIAKEKGLQPLADFILAQTLASPTAEAEKYISEEKGVETVDDAINGALDIISETVSDDADLRKKLYAEYTGHALIVSKATDEKAETVYKNYYDYSELACKIPPHRLLALDRGEREDALKVSIEPEEQYVMKHIYRAYVKAENDCGRLVRSACDDSFKRLIHPSLERRLRNELTEKACDSSIHTFSDNLRQLLMQPPVKNSVALGFDPGYRTGCKVAVVDATGKVPVSYTHLRAHE
;
A
#
# COMPACT_ATOMS: atom_id res chain seq x y z
N ARG A 1 -14.38 -13.28 8.37
CA ARG A 1 -15.02 -11.99 8.68
C ARG A 1 -15.10 -11.69 10.17
N LEU A 2 -15.55 -12.63 11.01
CA LEU A 2 -15.65 -12.44 12.47
C LEU A 2 -14.28 -12.14 13.10
N THR A 3 -13.25 -12.89 12.75
CA THR A 3 -11.87 -12.69 13.21
C THR A 3 -11.35 -11.30 12.84
N TYR A 4 -11.59 -10.86 11.59
CA TYR A 4 -11.21 -9.52 11.15
C TYR A 4 -11.88 -8.43 11.97
N LEU A 5 -13.19 -8.54 12.24
CA LEU A 5 -13.93 -7.57 13.05
C LEU A 5 -13.42 -7.51 14.50
N ARG A 6 -13.11 -8.66 15.09
CA ARG A 6 -12.49 -8.71 16.42
C ARG A 6 -11.11 -8.04 16.44
N ASN A 7 -10.29 -8.29 15.43
CA ASN A 7 -8.98 -7.65 15.30
C ASN A 7 -9.12 -6.13 15.12
N LEU A 8 -10.11 -5.68 14.34
CA LEU A 8 -10.40 -4.27 14.15
C LEU A 8 -10.77 -3.59 15.48
N GLU A 9 -11.69 -4.16 16.24
CA GLU A 9 -12.10 -3.60 17.55
C GLU A 9 -10.94 -3.61 18.56
N SER A 10 -10.21 -4.72 18.66
CA SER A 10 -9.01 -4.79 19.50
C SER A 10 -7.97 -3.73 19.12
N ARG A 11 -7.77 -3.48 17.82
CA ARG A 11 -6.83 -2.47 17.36
C ARG A 11 -7.30 -1.05 17.64
N LYS A 12 -8.60 -0.78 17.53
CA LYS A 12 -9.19 0.52 17.92
C LYS A 12 -8.93 0.84 19.41
N GLU A 13 -9.16 -0.15 20.28
CA GLU A 13 -8.94 0.00 21.73
C GLU A 13 -7.46 0.22 22.05
N GLU A 14 -6.57 -0.55 21.41
CA GLU A 14 -5.12 -0.39 21.55
C GLU A 14 -4.66 1.01 21.13
N VAL A 15 -5.06 1.46 19.92
CA VAL A 15 -4.71 2.77 19.40
C VAL A 15 -5.27 3.89 20.28
N LYS A 16 -6.50 3.76 20.76
CA LYS A 16 -7.10 4.71 21.71
C LYS A 16 -6.25 4.85 22.96
N SER A 17 -5.86 3.73 23.58
CA SER A 17 -5.01 3.71 24.77
C SER A 17 -3.63 4.32 24.51
N LEU A 18 -3.02 4.06 23.35
CA LEU A 18 -1.73 4.64 22.97
C LEU A 18 -1.80 6.16 22.79
N ILE A 19 -2.87 6.70 22.19
CA ILE A 19 -3.07 8.14 22.03
C ILE A 19 -3.37 8.79 23.37
N GLU A 20 -4.16 8.14 24.23
CA GLU A 20 -4.49 8.60 25.58
C GLU A 20 -3.26 8.68 26.47
N SER A 21 -2.40 7.66 26.45
CA SER A 21 -1.13 7.65 27.19
C SER A 21 -0.16 8.76 26.76
N GLY A 22 -0.27 9.19 25.49
CA GLY A 22 0.46 10.35 24.97
C GLY A 22 -0.18 11.71 25.29
N GLY A 23 -1.34 11.75 25.96
CA GLY A 23 -2.06 12.98 26.32
C GLY A 23 -2.71 13.72 25.14
N ASN A 24 -2.86 13.05 24.00
CA ASN A 24 -3.35 13.65 22.75
C ASN A 24 -4.78 13.22 22.37
N LEU A 25 -5.48 12.49 23.24
CA LEU A 25 -6.82 12.01 22.94
C LEU A 25 -7.84 13.15 23.01
N THR A 26 -8.56 13.37 21.91
CA THR A 26 -9.66 14.33 21.81
C THR A 26 -10.98 13.63 21.50
N ASP A 27 -12.12 14.30 21.76
CA ASP A 27 -13.45 13.75 21.43
C ASP A 27 -13.57 13.44 19.93
N LYS A 28 -12.98 14.30 19.07
CA LYS A 28 -12.96 14.08 17.62
C LYS A 28 -12.23 12.78 17.28
N ILE A 29 -11.02 12.57 17.80
CA ILE A 29 -10.24 11.36 17.55
C ILE A 29 -10.97 10.11 18.03
N THR A 30 -11.62 10.19 19.19
CA THR A 30 -12.43 9.10 19.73
C THR A 30 -13.58 8.75 18.78
N GLN A 31 -14.28 9.74 18.26
CA GLN A 31 -15.36 9.55 17.29
C GLN A 31 -14.84 8.99 15.96
N ASP A 32 -13.71 9.50 15.45
CA ASP A 32 -13.09 9.01 14.22
C ASP A 32 -12.68 7.54 14.35
N LEU A 33 -12.10 7.14 15.49
CA LEU A 33 -11.76 5.73 15.78
C LEU A 33 -13.02 4.85 15.83
N LEU A 34 -14.08 5.28 16.47
CA LEU A 34 -15.34 4.53 16.53
C LEU A 34 -15.94 4.32 15.13
N ASN A 35 -15.88 5.36 14.28
CA ASN A 35 -16.44 5.34 12.93
C ASN A 35 -15.55 4.61 11.92
N ALA A 36 -14.28 4.32 12.24
CA ALA A 36 -13.38 3.61 11.36
C ALA A 36 -13.89 2.19 11.05
N LYS A 37 -13.94 1.86 9.77
CA LYS A 37 -14.48 0.57 9.25
C LYS A 37 -13.39 -0.41 8.87
N THR A 38 -12.15 0.06 8.74
CA THR A 38 -11.01 -0.76 8.32
C THR A 38 -9.80 -0.50 9.21
N LEU A 39 -8.92 -1.51 9.31
CA LEU A 39 -7.63 -1.37 10.01
C LEU A 39 -6.80 -0.23 9.45
N ALA A 40 -6.86 -0.01 8.13
CA ALA A 40 -6.13 1.05 7.47
C ALA A 40 -6.61 2.45 7.90
N GLU A 41 -7.93 2.64 8.09
CA GLU A 41 -8.46 3.90 8.64
C GLU A 41 -7.99 4.13 10.09
N VAL A 42 -7.95 3.09 10.91
CA VAL A 42 -7.41 3.17 12.28
C VAL A 42 -5.92 3.55 12.27
N GLU A 43 -5.12 2.96 11.38
CA GLU A 43 -3.69 3.29 11.24
C GLU A 43 -3.48 4.71 10.72
N ASP A 44 -4.32 5.21 9.80
CA ASP A 44 -4.25 6.59 9.31
C ASP A 44 -4.55 7.60 10.45
N ILE A 45 -5.52 7.30 11.33
CA ILE A 45 -5.83 8.14 12.50
C ILE A 45 -4.67 8.10 13.51
N TYR A 46 -4.03 6.94 13.71
CA TYR A 46 -2.91 6.77 14.63
C TYR A 46 -1.61 7.37 14.13
N ARG A 47 -1.45 7.52 12.81
CA ARG A 47 -0.20 7.91 12.14
C ARG A 47 0.49 9.16 12.71
N PRO A 48 -0.20 10.26 13.03
CA PRO A 48 0.42 11.45 13.64
C PRO A 48 1.03 11.18 15.03
N PHE A 49 0.48 10.22 15.76
CA PHE A 49 0.84 9.90 17.15
C PHE A 49 1.85 8.76 17.27
N LYS A 50 2.04 8.01 16.16
CA LYS A 50 2.93 6.86 16.14
C LYS A 50 4.39 7.29 16.35
N PRO A 51 5.13 6.69 17.32
CA PRO A 51 6.55 6.95 17.47
C PRO A 51 7.28 6.65 16.16
N LYS A 52 7.83 7.68 15.55
CA LYS A 52 8.58 7.56 14.30
C LYS A 52 10.06 7.39 14.61
N ARG A 53 10.75 6.52 13.86
CA ARG A 53 12.21 6.49 13.86
C ARG A 53 12.72 7.84 13.32
N LYS A 54 14.02 8.15 13.44
CA LYS A 54 14.63 9.39 12.95
C LYS A 54 14.17 9.74 11.53
N THR A 55 13.16 10.61 11.43
CA THR A 55 12.68 11.18 10.16
C THR A 55 13.35 12.52 9.93
N ARG A 56 13.36 13.03 8.68
CA ARG A 56 13.85 14.37 8.37
C ARG A 56 13.13 15.42 9.20
N ALA A 57 11.80 15.32 9.27
CA ALA A 57 10.97 16.21 10.10
C ALA A 57 11.26 16.06 11.59
N GLY A 58 11.50 14.83 12.09
CA GLY A 58 11.91 14.59 13.47
C GLY A 58 13.22 15.30 13.81
N ILE A 59 14.22 15.16 12.95
CA ILE A 59 15.51 15.86 13.10
C ILE A 59 15.31 17.39 13.07
N ALA A 60 14.48 17.90 12.18
CA ALA A 60 14.19 19.32 12.08
C ALA A 60 13.46 19.85 13.33
N LYS A 61 12.56 19.05 13.93
CA LYS A 61 11.91 19.37 15.22
C LYS A 61 12.92 19.40 16.38
N GLU A 62 13.85 18.44 16.43
CA GLU A 62 14.95 18.43 17.43
C GLU A 62 15.84 19.67 17.30
N LYS A 63 16.05 20.18 16.07
CA LYS A 63 16.76 21.44 15.81
C LYS A 63 15.95 22.69 16.20
N GLY A 64 14.67 22.54 16.59
CA GLY A 64 13.81 23.63 17.03
C GLY A 64 13.14 24.41 15.89
N LEU A 65 12.98 23.82 14.70
CA LEU A 65 12.43 24.48 13.52
C LEU A 65 10.89 24.43 13.43
N GLN A 66 10.21 23.82 14.42
CA GLN A 66 8.74 23.77 14.45
C GLN A 66 8.06 25.14 14.37
N PRO A 67 8.49 26.20 15.12
CA PRO A 67 7.85 27.51 15.02
C PRO A 67 8.02 28.15 13.64
N LEU A 68 9.14 27.89 12.94
CA LEU A 68 9.33 28.37 11.57
C LEU A 68 8.38 27.66 10.61
N ALA A 69 8.16 26.34 10.77
CA ALA A 69 7.19 25.60 9.99
C ALA A 69 5.75 26.13 10.21
N ASP A 70 5.37 26.42 11.45
CA ASP A 70 4.08 27.00 11.80
C ASP A 70 3.89 28.40 11.19
N PHE A 71 4.97 29.22 11.21
CA PHE A 71 4.99 30.54 10.56
C PHE A 71 4.74 30.45 9.05
N ILE A 72 5.45 29.53 8.37
CA ILE A 72 5.28 29.30 6.92
C ILE A 72 3.87 28.78 6.61
N LEU A 73 3.31 27.88 7.43
CA LEU A 73 1.95 27.37 7.28
C LEU A 73 0.87 28.44 7.51
N ALA A 74 1.14 29.46 8.31
CA ALA A 74 0.23 30.58 8.50
C ALA A 74 0.08 31.44 7.23
N GLN A 75 1.06 31.37 6.30
CA GLN A 75 1.06 32.05 4.99
C GLN A 75 0.80 33.54 5.09
N THR A 76 1.39 34.21 6.08
CA THR A 76 1.35 35.66 6.24
C THR A 76 2.15 36.35 5.14
N LEU A 77 1.95 37.67 4.99
CA LEU A 77 2.71 38.50 4.02
C LEU A 77 4.17 38.74 4.44
N ALA A 78 4.57 38.31 5.63
CA ALA A 78 5.93 38.48 6.11
C ALA A 78 6.90 37.56 5.38
N SER A 79 8.15 38.00 5.20
CA SER A 79 9.20 37.26 4.49
C SER A 79 9.63 36.02 5.29
N PRO A 80 9.51 34.82 4.71
CA PRO A 80 9.99 33.60 5.37
C PRO A 80 11.50 33.57 5.56
N THR A 81 12.28 34.25 4.69
CA THR A 81 13.73 34.34 4.77
C THR A 81 14.16 35.13 5.98
N ALA A 82 13.53 36.30 6.22
CA ALA A 82 13.83 37.12 7.39
C ALA A 82 13.46 36.43 8.73
N GLU A 83 12.42 35.61 8.71
CA GLU A 83 12.05 34.80 9.88
C GLU A 83 13.06 33.66 10.10
N ALA A 84 13.47 32.99 9.01
CA ALA A 84 14.41 31.86 9.07
C ALA A 84 15.80 32.25 9.62
N GLU A 85 16.26 33.52 9.42
CA GLU A 85 17.51 34.01 9.98
C GLU A 85 17.57 33.87 11.49
N LYS A 86 16.46 33.95 12.21
CA LYS A 86 16.39 33.83 13.68
C LYS A 86 16.68 32.39 14.17
N TYR A 87 16.62 31.40 13.30
CA TYR A 87 16.79 29.98 13.63
C TYR A 87 18.15 29.44 13.24
N ILE A 88 19.05 30.29 12.71
CA ILE A 88 20.43 29.91 12.41
C ILE A 88 21.16 29.64 13.73
N SER A 89 21.72 28.44 13.89
CA SER A 89 22.51 28.03 15.05
C SER A 89 23.46 26.90 14.68
N GLU A 90 24.75 27.16 14.74
CA GLU A 90 25.77 26.14 14.49
C GLU A 90 25.68 24.98 15.51
N GLU A 91 25.34 25.28 16.77
CA GLU A 91 25.18 24.27 17.83
C GLU A 91 24.09 23.25 17.51
N LYS A 92 23.05 23.69 16.80
CA LYS A 92 21.92 22.86 16.38
C LYS A 92 22.09 22.29 14.95
N GLY A 93 23.21 22.58 14.30
CA GLY A 93 23.50 22.15 12.93
C GLY A 93 22.59 22.79 11.90
N VAL A 94 22.23 24.07 12.09
CA VAL A 94 21.49 24.91 11.11
C VAL A 94 22.45 26.04 10.75
N GLU A 95 23.18 25.87 9.65
CA GLU A 95 24.25 26.77 9.27
C GLU A 95 23.75 27.90 8.35
N THR A 96 22.75 27.65 7.57
CA THR A 96 22.22 28.57 6.55
C THR A 96 20.71 28.79 6.70
N VAL A 97 20.23 29.91 6.12
CA VAL A 97 18.79 30.19 5.99
C VAL A 97 18.07 29.08 5.22
N ASP A 98 18.74 28.55 4.19
CA ASP A 98 18.17 27.46 3.37
C ASP A 98 18.05 26.17 4.18
N ASP A 99 18.98 25.87 5.06
CA ASP A 99 18.87 24.71 5.98
C ASP A 99 17.66 24.85 6.92
N ALA A 100 17.45 26.05 7.45
CA ALA A 100 16.29 26.33 8.31
C ALA A 100 14.97 26.17 7.54
N ILE A 101 14.89 26.74 6.34
CA ILE A 101 13.71 26.63 5.48
C ILE A 101 13.47 25.18 5.08
N ASN A 102 14.48 24.46 4.61
CA ASN A 102 14.34 23.04 4.20
C ASN A 102 13.90 22.18 5.38
N GLY A 103 14.45 22.41 6.58
CA GLY A 103 13.99 21.70 7.77
C GLY A 103 12.52 22.00 8.12
N ALA A 104 12.09 23.25 7.99
CA ALA A 104 10.70 23.64 8.17
C ALA A 104 9.78 22.98 7.10
N LEU A 105 10.22 22.91 5.84
CA LEU A 105 9.49 22.25 4.75
C LEU A 105 9.37 20.73 4.99
N ASP A 106 10.40 20.08 5.52
CA ASP A 106 10.32 18.67 5.90
C ASP A 106 9.25 18.43 7.00
N ILE A 107 9.12 19.35 7.97
CA ILE A 107 8.07 19.29 9.00
C ILE A 107 6.69 19.46 8.35
N ILE A 108 6.53 20.43 7.43
CA ILE A 108 5.28 20.67 6.71
C ILE A 108 4.91 19.46 5.86
N SER A 109 5.88 18.89 5.12
CA SER A 109 5.66 17.71 4.29
C SER A 109 5.16 16.52 5.10
N GLU A 110 5.73 16.30 6.29
CA GLU A 110 5.26 15.24 7.19
C GLU A 110 3.86 15.54 7.72
N THR A 111 3.56 16.78 8.10
CA THR A 111 2.25 17.22 8.58
C THR A 111 1.16 16.97 7.52
N VAL A 112 1.42 17.34 6.26
CA VAL A 112 0.52 17.08 5.13
C VAL A 112 0.32 15.58 4.92
N SER A 113 1.40 14.79 5.00
CA SER A 113 1.34 13.33 4.85
C SER A 113 0.55 12.63 5.95
N ASP A 114 0.49 13.21 7.15
CA ASP A 114 -0.14 12.62 8.33
C ASP A 114 -1.62 13.02 8.49
N ASP A 115 -2.13 13.91 7.65
CA ASP A 115 -3.53 14.33 7.67
C ASP A 115 -4.45 13.18 7.25
N ALA A 116 -5.17 12.61 8.21
CA ALA A 116 -6.05 11.47 8.01
C ALA A 116 -7.25 11.78 7.09
N ASP A 117 -7.83 12.98 7.22
CA ASP A 117 -8.97 13.41 6.39
C ASP A 117 -8.54 13.60 4.93
N LEU A 118 -7.36 14.18 4.71
CA LEU A 118 -6.77 14.31 3.38
C LEU A 118 -6.46 12.92 2.79
N ARG A 119 -5.78 12.06 3.54
CA ARG A 119 -5.45 10.70 3.09
C ARG A 119 -6.68 9.89 2.69
N LYS A 120 -7.76 10.01 3.44
CA LYS A 120 -9.03 9.35 3.11
C LYS A 120 -9.57 9.80 1.76
N LYS A 121 -9.55 11.12 1.49
CA LYS A 121 -9.98 11.69 0.20
C LYS A 121 -9.07 11.22 -0.94
N LEU A 122 -7.75 11.31 -0.76
CA LEU A 122 -6.79 10.87 -1.76
C LEU A 122 -6.91 9.37 -2.04
N TYR A 123 -7.14 8.56 -1.02
CA TYR A 123 -7.33 7.12 -1.21
C TYR A 123 -8.60 6.80 -2.00
N ALA A 124 -9.67 7.57 -1.84
CA ALA A 124 -10.87 7.44 -2.68
C ALA A 124 -10.57 7.74 -4.17
N GLU A 125 -9.74 8.75 -4.46
CA GLU A 125 -9.27 9.04 -5.83
C GLU A 125 -8.43 7.87 -6.39
N TYR A 126 -7.50 7.33 -5.60
CA TYR A 126 -6.70 6.17 -6.01
C TYR A 126 -7.57 4.96 -6.34
N THR A 127 -8.54 4.64 -5.48
CA THR A 127 -9.42 3.47 -5.69
C THR A 127 -10.36 3.65 -6.87
N GLY A 128 -10.74 4.88 -7.22
CA GLY A 128 -11.69 5.15 -8.30
C GLY A 128 -11.06 5.34 -9.66
N HIS A 129 -9.90 6.00 -9.72
CA HIS A 129 -9.37 6.54 -10.98
C HIS A 129 -7.90 6.16 -11.29
N ALA A 130 -7.17 5.57 -10.34
CA ALA A 130 -5.78 5.21 -10.60
C ALA A 130 -5.67 4.09 -11.63
N LEU A 131 -4.62 4.16 -12.46
CA LEU A 131 -4.25 3.14 -13.41
C LEU A 131 -3.21 2.20 -12.79
N ILE A 132 -3.35 0.91 -13.05
CA ILE A 132 -2.24 -0.03 -12.94
C ILE A 132 -1.48 0.00 -14.25
N VAL A 133 -0.21 0.32 -14.18
CA VAL A 133 0.69 0.38 -15.35
C VAL A 133 1.76 -0.67 -15.19
N SER A 134 2.05 -1.38 -16.26
CA SER A 134 3.12 -2.38 -16.31
C SER A 134 4.02 -2.14 -17.51
N LYS A 135 5.32 -2.22 -17.28
CA LYS A 135 6.36 -2.11 -18.32
C LYS A 135 7.32 -3.27 -18.20
N ALA A 136 7.85 -3.73 -19.35
CA ALA A 136 8.90 -4.73 -19.36
C ALA A 136 10.16 -4.22 -18.65
N THR A 137 10.82 -5.09 -17.90
CA THR A 137 12.16 -4.82 -17.36
C THR A 137 13.21 -4.86 -18.49
N ASP A 138 13.05 -5.82 -19.41
CA ASP A 138 13.80 -5.92 -20.65
C ASP A 138 12.83 -6.21 -21.82
N GLU A 139 12.65 -5.24 -22.72
CA GLU A 139 11.75 -5.35 -23.87
C GLU A 139 12.18 -6.43 -24.88
N LYS A 140 13.44 -6.84 -24.86
CA LYS A 140 13.98 -7.85 -25.78
C LYS A 140 13.82 -9.27 -25.25
N ALA A 141 13.52 -9.44 -23.98
CA ALA A 141 13.32 -10.76 -23.39
C ALA A 141 12.00 -11.37 -23.86
N GLU A 142 12.02 -12.58 -24.39
CA GLU A 142 10.81 -13.32 -24.72
C GLU A 142 10.31 -14.05 -23.47
N THR A 143 9.30 -13.49 -22.80
CA THR A 143 8.69 -14.09 -21.62
C THR A 143 7.20 -14.36 -21.85
N VAL A 144 6.61 -15.18 -20.98
CA VAL A 144 5.16 -15.42 -20.96
C VAL A 144 4.33 -14.15 -20.63
N TYR A 145 5.01 -13.08 -20.20
CA TYR A 145 4.39 -11.80 -19.83
C TYR A 145 4.35 -10.78 -20.96
N LYS A 146 4.65 -11.15 -22.20
CA LYS A 146 4.72 -10.23 -23.35
C LYS A 146 3.47 -9.34 -23.51
N ASN A 147 2.30 -9.85 -23.18
CA ASN A 147 1.04 -9.09 -23.24
C ASN A 147 0.95 -7.96 -22.19
N TYR A 148 1.87 -7.91 -21.24
CA TYR A 148 1.92 -6.94 -20.15
C TYR A 148 3.15 -6.02 -20.22
N TYR A 149 3.93 -6.04 -21.31
CA TYR A 149 5.14 -5.22 -21.47
C TYR A 149 4.86 -3.72 -21.59
N ASP A 150 3.72 -3.37 -22.16
CA ASP A 150 3.17 -2.02 -22.19
C ASP A 150 1.66 -2.11 -21.93
N TYR A 151 1.31 -2.17 -20.66
CA TYR A 151 -0.06 -2.44 -20.25
C TYR A 151 -0.54 -1.40 -19.26
N SER A 152 -1.79 -0.94 -19.44
CA SER A 152 -2.44 0.01 -18.55
C SER A 152 -3.93 -0.30 -18.44
N GLU A 153 -4.44 -0.37 -17.21
CA GLU A 153 -5.88 -0.59 -16.94
C GLU A 153 -6.28 0.10 -15.62
N LEU A 154 -7.55 0.52 -15.52
CA LEU A 154 -8.07 1.08 -14.27
C LEU A 154 -7.95 0.05 -13.13
N ALA A 155 -7.34 0.46 -12.01
CA ALA A 155 -7.14 -0.39 -10.85
C ALA A 155 -8.44 -1.00 -10.30
N CYS A 156 -9.54 -0.24 -10.35
CA CYS A 156 -10.85 -0.70 -9.89
C CYS A 156 -11.53 -1.72 -10.83
N LYS A 157 -11.06 -1.86 -12.07
CA LYS A 157 -11.66 -2.73 -13.09
C LYS A 157 -10.82 -3.94 -13.44
N ILE A 158 -9.57 -4.01 -12.99
CA ILE A 158 -8.66 -5.08 -13.35
C ILE A 158 -9.18 -6.45 -12.87
N PRO A 159 -9.26 -7.46 -13.76
CA PRO A 159 -9.67 -8.79 -13.36
C PRO A 159 -8.62 -9.46 -12.46
N PRO A 160 -9.04 -10.30 -11.50
CA PRO A 160 -8.13 -10.99 -10.57
C PRO A 160 -6.97 -11.72 -11.25
N HIS A 161 -7.25 -12.47 -12.32
CA HIS A 161 -6.22 -13.25 -13.02
C HIS A 161 -5.15 -12.39 -13.70
N ARG A 162 -5.51 -11.19 -14.20
CA ARG A 162 -4.53 -10.24 -14.77
C ARG A 162 -3.66 -9.63 -13.69
N LEU A 163 -4.27 -9.20 -12.59
CA LEU A 163 -3.51 -8.64 -11.46
C LEU A 163 -2.49 -9.67 -10.92
N LEU A 164 -2.92 -10.91 -10.71
CA LEU A 164 -2.02 -11.98 -10.26
C LEU A 164 -0.92 -12.30 -11.28
N ALA A 165 -1.21 -12.17 -12.58
CA ALA A 165 -0.18 -12.30 -13.61
C ALA A 165 0.84 -11.16 -13.57
N LEU A 166 0.41 -9.90 -13.32
CA LEU A 166 1.29 -8.76 -13.12
C LEU A 166 2.16 -8.94 -11.87
N ASP A 167 1.55 -9.33 -10.73
CA ASP A 167 2.28 -9.57 -9.47
C ASP A 167 3.30 -10.70 -9.60
N ARG A 168 3.01 -11.71 -10.42
CA ARG A 168 3.94 -12.80 -10.72
C ARG A 168 5.07 -12.33 -11.63
N GLY A 169 4.78 -11.57 -12.69
CA GLY A 169 5.78 -11.01 -13.59
C GLY A 169 6.75 -10.06 -12.89
N GLU A 170 6.24 -9.27 -11.93
CA GLU A 170 7.06 -8.40 -11.08
C GLU A 170 7.98 -9.21 -10.15
N ARG A 171 7.48 -10.29 -9.55
CA ARG A 171 8.25 -11.18 -8.67
C ARG A 171 9.34 -11.96 -9.42
N GLU A 172 9.13 -12.21 -10.71
CA GLU A 172 10.09 -12.86 -11.61
C GLU A 172 11.01 -11.85 -12.31
N ASP A 173 10.99 -10.56 -11.88
CA ASP A 173 11.77 -9.46 -12.46
C ASP A 173 11.55 -9.22 -13.96
N ALA A 174 10.48 -9.76 -14.53
CA ALA A 174 10.11 -9.57 -15.94
C ALA A 174 9.36 -8.26 -16.19
N LEU A 175 8.61 -7.79 -15.19
CA LEU A 175 7.78 -6.59 -15.25
C LEU A 175 8.13 -5.61 -14.12
N LYS A 176 7.93 -4.32 -14.41
CA LYS A 176 7.81 -3.25 -13.41
C LYS A 176 6.37 -2.79 -13.37
N VAL A 177 5.72 -2.92 -12.21
CA VAL A 177 4.30 -2.58 -12.04
C VAL A 177 4.18 -1.42 -11.08
N SER A 178 3.44 -0.38 -11.50
CA SER A 178 3.17 0.82 -10.70
C SER A 178 1.68 1.14 -10.69
N ILE A 179 1.26 1.94 -9.72
CA ILE A 179 -0.06 2.56 -9.70
C ILE A 179 0.11 4.04 -9.98
N GLU A 180 -0.46 4.50 -11.07
CA GLU A 180 -0.42 5.89 -11.49
C GLU A 180 -1.78 6.55 -11.23
N PRO A 181 -1.88 7.44 -10.23
CA PRO A 181 -3.07 8.23 -10.02
C PRO A 181 -3.14 9.35 -11.05
N GLU A 182 -4.32 9.91 -11.23
CA GLU A 182 -4.47 11.16 -11.99
C GLU A 182 -3.94 12.34 -11.15
N GLU A 183 -2.63 12.61 -11.30
CA GLU A 183 -1.84 13.50 -10.44
C GLU A 183 -2.50 14.88 -10.29
N GLN A 184 -3.11 15.41 -11.35
CA GLN A 184 -3.75 16.73 -11.32
C GLN A 184 -4.87 16.81 -10.30
N TYR A 185 -5.73 15.77 -10.20
CA TYR A 185 -6.83 15.75 -9.22
C TYR A 185 -6.30 15.55 -7.80
N VAL A 186 -5.33 14.67 -7.63
CA VAL A 186 -4.70 14.43 -6.34
C VAL A 186 -4.06 15.70 -5.81
N MET A 187 -3.23 16.37 -6.62
CA MET A 187 -2.56 17.61 -6.23
C MET A 187 -3.55 18.75 -5.97
N LYS A 188 -4.64 18.83 -6.73
CA LYS A 188 -5.72 19.81 -6.47
C LYS A 188 -6.32 19.64 -5.07
N HIS A 189 -6.54 18.43 -4.61
CA HIS A 189 -7.02 18.17 -3.24
C HIS A 189 -6.02 18.62 -2.19
N ILE A 190 -4.73 18.33 -2.38
CA ILE A 190 -3.66 18.71 -1.47
C ILE A 190 -3.52 20.23 -1.41
N TYR A 191 -3.43 20.89 -2.56
CA TYR A 191 -3.28 22.35 -2.60
C TYR A 191 -4.50 23.07 -2.00
N ARG A 192 -5.71 22.59 -2.29
CA ARG A 192 -6.93 23.19 -1.72
C ARG A 192 -6.96 23.10 -0.18
N ALA A 193 -6.34 22.09 0.40
CA ALA A 193 -6.29 21.92 1.84
C ALA A 193 -5.25 22.83 2.51
N TYR A 194 -4.09 23.00 1.87
CA TYR A 194 -2.93 23.62 2.52
C TYR A 194 -2.48 24.95 1.92
N VAL A 195 -2.64 25.18 0.62
CA VAL A 195 -2.23 26.43 -0.03
C VAL A 195 -3.36 27.45 0.04
N LYS A 196 -3.19 28.49 0.88
CA LYS A 196 -4.22 29.50 1.16
C LYS A 196 -3.91 30.85 0.51
N ALA A 197 -2.64 31.15 0.20
CA ALA A 197 -2.18 32.41 -0.34
C ALA A 197 -1.12 32.22 -1.43
N GLU A 198 -1.07 33.15 -2.40
CA GLU A 198 -0.05 33.17 -3.46
C GLU A 198 1.10 34.14 -3.11
N ASN A 199 1.65 33.99 -1.91
CA ASN A 199 2.83 34.72 -1.44
C ASN A 199 4.05 33.80 -1.32
N ASP A 200 5.17 34.31 -0.82
CA ASP A 200 6.40 33.53 -0.67
C ASP A 200 6.20 32.32 0.24
N CYS A 201 5.51 32.47 1.37
CA CYS A 201 5.15 31.37 2.25
C CYS A 201 4.24 30.35 1.53
N GLY A 202 3.26 30.81 0.76
CA GLY A 202 2.38 29.93 -0.02
C GLY A 202 3.12 29.11 -1.08
N ARG A 203 4.15 29.70 -1.73
CA ARG A 203 5.03 28.99 -2.66
C ARG A 203 5.86 27.91 -1.95
N LEU A 204 6.36 28.20 -0.76
CA LEU A 204 7.08 27.22 0.07
C LEU A 204 6.15 26.07 0.53
N VAL A 205 4.92 26.40 0.97
CA VAL A 205 3.92 25.37 1.33
C VAL A 205 3.58 24.49 0.12
N ARG A 206 3.44 25.06 -1.07
CA ARG A 206 3.21 24.31 -2.31
C ARG A 206 4.35 23.34 -2.58
N SER A 207 5.61 23.79 -2.48
CA SER A 207 6.77 22.93 -2.63
C SER A 207 6.80 21.78 -1.60
N ALA A 208 6.44 22.07 -0.34
CA ALA A 208 6.31 21.04 0.70
C ALA A 208 5.19 20.03 0.38
N CYS A 209 4.08 20.48 -0.20
CA CYS A 209 3.00 19.59 -0.67
C CYS A 209 3.47 18.67 -1.78
N ASP A 210 4.25 19.17 -2.74
CA ASP A 210 4.82 18.38 -3.84
C ASP A 210 5.77 17.30 -3.31
N ASP A 211 6.67 17.67 -2.39
CA ASP A 211 7.57 16.72 -1.74
C ASP A 211 6.78 15.69 -0.91
N SER A 212 5.81 16.14 -0.13
CA SER A 212 4.93 15.26 0.66
C SER A 212 4.24 14.22 -0.22
N PHE A 213 3.68 14.66 -1.35
CA PHE A 213 3.03 13.76 -2.30
C PHE A 213 4.01 12.73 -2.86
N LYS A 214 5.09 13.18 -3.47
CA LYS A 214 6.06 12.31 -4.16
C LYS A 214 6.77 11.34 -3.22
N ARG A 215 7.18 11.80 -2.06
CA ARG A 215 8.03 11.03 -1.14
C ARG A 215 7.25 10.23 -0.10
N LEU A 216 6.11 10.72 0.38
CA LEU A 216 5.42 10.15 1.54
C LEU A 216 4.04 9.59 1.20
N ILE A 217 3.20 10.37 0.51
CA ILE A 217 1.80 10.00 0.29
C ILE A 217 1.68 8.96 -0.82
N HIS A 218 2.18 9.25 -2.03
CA HIS A 218 2.06 8.37 -3.18
C HIS A 218 2.59 6.96 -2.92
N PRO A 219 3.83 6.74 -2.43
CA PRO A 219 4.34 5.39 -2.20
C PRO A 219 3.55 4.63 -1.12
N SER A 220 2.97 5.36 -0.17
CA SER A 220 2.14 4.77 0.89
C SER A 220 0.78 4.32 0.37
N LEU A 221 0.09 5.16 -0.42
CA LEU A 221 -1.23 4.85 -0.98
C LEU A 221 -1.14 3.80 -2.08
N GLU A 222 -0.11 3.86 -2.92
CA GLU A 222 0.19 2.85 -3.93
C GLU A 222 0.33 1.46 -3.30
N ARG A 223 1.19 1.34 -2.29
CA ARG A 223 1.40 0.07 -1.57
C ARG A 223 0.11 -0.45 -0.94
N ARG A 224 -0.66 0.45 -0.33
CA ARG A 224 -1.95 0.09 0.28
C ARG A 224 -2.90 -0.46 -0.77
N LEU A 225 -3.09 0.25 -1.87
CA LEU A 225 -4.00 -0.16 -2.93
C LEU A 225 -3.55 -1.48 -3.59
N ARG A 226 -2.25 -1.64 -3.87
CA ARG A 226 -1.68 -2.90 -4.38
C ARG A 226 -2.00 -4.08 -3.46
N ASN A 227 -1.73 -3.94 -2.17
CA ASN A 227 -2.00 -5.00 -1.19
C ASN A 227 -3.49 -5.37 -1.15
N GLU A 228 -4.39 -4.39 -1.10
CA GLU A 228 -5.83 -4.64 -1.07
C GLU A 228 -6.34 -5.31 -2.36
N LEU A 229 -5.81 -4.92 -3.52
CA LEU A 229 -6.16 -5.52 -4.80
C LEU A 229 -5.64 -6.95 -4.90
N THR A 230 -4.39 -7.20 -4.51
CA THR A 230 -3.79 -8.55 -4.51
C THR A 230 -4.53 -9.48 -3.56
N GLU A 231 -4.89 -9.03 -2.35
CA GLU A 231 -5.67 -9.81 -1.39
C GLU A 231 -7.04 -10.21 -1.99
N LYS A 232 -7.78 -9.26 -2.55
CA LYS A 232 -9.06 -9.52 -3.22
C LYS A 232 -8.93 -10.49 -4.41
N ALA A 233 -7.85 -10.33 -5.20
CA ALA A 233 -7.60 -11.20 -6.34
C ALA A 233 -7.25 -12.63 -5.90
N CYS A 234 -6.46 -12.79 -4.84
CA CYS A 234 -6.15 -14.09 -4.25
C CYS A 234 -7.41 -14.78 -3.73
N ASP A 235 -8.23 -14.08 -2.95
CA ASP A 235 -9.48 -14.64 -2.42
C ASP A 235 -10.42 -15.12 -3.56
N SER A 236 -10.62 -14.28 -4.57
CA SER A 236 -11.42 -14.65 -5.74
C SER A 236 -10.88 -15.87 -6.47
N SER A 237 -9.56 -15.96 -6.65
CA SER A 237 -8.90 -17.07 -7.33
C SER A 237 -8.97 -18.37 -6.52
N ILE A 238 -8.85 -18.29 -5.20
CA ILE A 238 -9.03 -19.45 -4.30
C ILE A 238 -10.45 -19.98 -4.39
N HIS A 239 -11.46 -19.11 -4.43
CA HIS A 239 -12.85 -19.53 -4.61
C HIS A 239 -13.05 -20.24 -5.95
N THR A 240 -12.59 -19.64 -7.04
CA THR A 240 -12.69 -20.27 -8.38
C THR A 240 -11.98 -21.62 -8.42
N PHE A 241 -10.78 -21.71 -7.83
CA PHE A 241 -10.05 -22.98 -7.74
C PHE A 241 -10.82 -24.02 -6.93
N SER A 242 -11.39 -23.63 -5.79
CA SER A 242 -12.19 -24.52 -4.93
C SER A 242 -13.40 -25.08 -5.66
N ASP A 243 -14.12 -24.23 -6.41
CA ASP A 243 -15.30 -24.65 -7.19
C ASP A 243 -14.91 -25.62 -8.31
N ASN A 244 -13.84 -25.34 -9.04
CA ASN A 244 -13.34 -26.20 -10.09
C ASN A 244 -12.87 -27.55 -9.53
N LEU A 245 -12.13 -27.53 -8.41
CA LEU A 245 -11.65 -28.72 -7.73
C LEU A 245 -12.84 -29.57 -7.25
N ARG A 246 -13.84 -28.94 -6.65
CA ARG A 246 -15.06 -29.62 -6.21
C ARG A 246 -15.76 -30.32 -7.36
N GLN A 247 -15.94 -29.63 -8.50
CA GLN A 247 -16.57 -30.24 -9.70
C GLN A 247 -15.75 -31.44 -10.20
N LEU A 248 -14.41 -31.34 -10.19
CA LEU A 248 -13.53 -32.43 -10.60
C LEU A 248 -13.64 -33.62 -9.65
N LEU A 249 -13.59 -33.41 -8.35
CA LEU A 249 -13.66 -34.47 -7.34
C LEU A 249 -15.06 -35.11 -7.23
N MET A 250 -16.09 -34.37 -7.58
CA MET A 250 -17.48 -34.88 -7.54
C MET A 250 -17.93 -35.53 -8.85
N GLN A 251 -17.02 -35.71 -9.81
CA GLN A 251 -17.35 -36.48 -11.03
C GLN A 251 -17.73 -37.93 -10.66
N PRO A 252 -18.78 -38.46 -11.26
CA PRO A 252 -19.18 -39.84 -10.99
C PRO A 252 -18.06 -40.80 -11.41
N PRO A 253 -17.76 -41.84 -10.59
CA PRO A 253 -16.74 -42.83 -10.93
C PRO A 253 -17.16 -43.62 -12.17
N VAL A 254 -16.17 -44.10 -12.90
CA VAL A 254 -16.42 -45.02 -14.05
C VAL A 254 -16.99 -46.33 -13.49
N LYS A 255 -18.21 -46.63 -13.88
CA LYS A 255 -18.93 -47.82 -13.35
C LYS A 255 -18.25 -49.11 -13.77
N ASN A 256 -18.15 -50.04 -12.83
CA ASN A 256 -17.68 -51.43 -13.06
C ASN A 256 -16.27 -51.53 -13.70
N SER A 257 -15.40 -50.56 -13.42
CA SER A 257 -14.05 -50.53 -13.95
C SER A 257 -13.00 -50.35 -12.83
N VAL A 258 -11.89 -51.06 -12.99
CA VAL A 258 -10.71 -50.78 -12.20
C VAL A 258 -9.90 -49.73 -12.95
N ALA A 259 -9.56 -48.63 -12.29
CA ALA A 259 -8.82 -47.53 -12.90
C ALA A 259 -7.41 -47.42 -12.26
N LEU A 260 -6.38 -47.24 -13.09
CA LEU A 260 -5.05 -46.90 -12.69
C LEU A 260 -4.79 -45.42 -12.95
N GLY A 261 -4.62 -44.65 -11.89
CA GLY A 261 -4.18 -43.26 -11.97
C GLY A 261 -2.66 -43.20 -11.96
N PHE A 262 -2.07 -42.50 -12.95
CA PHE A 262 -0.65 -42.35 -13.10
C PHE A 262 -0.28 -40.88 -13.26
N ASP A 263 0.53 -40.35 -12.31
CA ASP A 263 1.03 -38.97 -12.30
C ASP A 263 2.55 -38.98 -12.51
N PRO A 264 3.05 -38.68 -13.73
CA PRO A 264 4.48 -38.77 -14.04
C PRO A 264 5.26 -37.59 -13.44
N GLY A 265 6.26 -37.89 -12.62
CA GLY A 265 7.18 -36.92 -12.04
C GLY A 265 8.61 -37.10 -12.55
N TYR A 266 9.11 -36.16 -13.36
CA TYR A 266 10.46 -36.28 -13.97
C TYR A 266 11.60 -36.32 -12.95
N ARG A 267 11.50 -35.66 -11.82
CA ARG A 267 12.56 -35.56 -10.82
C ARG A 267 12.35 -36.45 -9.61
N THR A 268 11.11 -36.65 -9.21
CA THR A 268 10.74 -37.31 -7.95
C THR A 268 10.17 -38.71 -8.13
N GLY A 269 10.10 -39.19 -9.37
CA GLY A 269 9.43 -40.45 -9.69
C GLY A 269 7.90 -40.28 -9.84
N CYS A 270 7.27 -41.34 -10.33
CA CYS A 270 5.86 -41.36 -10.64
C CYS A 270 5.00 -41.66 -9.39
N LYS A 271 3.82 -41.10 -9.32
CA LYS A 271 2.81 -41.50 -8.33
C LYS A 271 1.77 -42.35 -9.05
N VAL A 272 1.40 -43.46 -8.45
CA VAL A 272 0.45 -44.42 -9.02
C VAL A 272 -0.60 -44.77 -7.96
N ALA A 273 -1.83 -44.80 -8.37
CA ALA A 273 -2.94 -45.28 -7.53
C ALA A 273 -3.88 -46.17 -8.34
N VAL A 274 -4.31 -47.29 -7.75
CA VAL A 274 -5.32 -48.17 -8.33
C VAL A 274 -6.60 -47.96 -7.54
N VAL A 275 -7.71 -47.80 -8.29
CA VAL A 275 -9.05 -47.63 -7.71
C VAL A 275 -9.95 -48.76 -8.25
N ASP A 276 -10.62 -49.48 -7.38
CA ASP A 276 -11.54 -50.53 -7.74
C ASP A 276 -12.90 -50.00 -8.24
N ALA A 277 -13.76 -50.88 -8.68
CA ALA A 277 -15.07 -50.52 -9.20
C ALA A 277 -16.00 -49.84 -8.19
N THR A 278 -15.67 -49.86 -6.90
CA THR A 278 -16.42 -49.22 -5.81
C THR A 278 -15.83 -47.85 -5.39
N GLY A 279 -14.71 -47.45 -5.98
CA GLY A 279 -13.99 -46.23 -5.60
C GLY A 279 -13.00 -46.41 -4.45
N LYS A 280 -12.81 -47.64 -3.94
CA LYS A 280 -11.80 -47.94 -2.93
C LYS A 280 -10.42 -47.96 -3.55
N VAL A 281 -9.42 -47.40 -2.87
CA VAL A 281 -8.00 -47.37 -3.29
C VAL A 281 -7.28 -48.55 -2.63
N PRO A 282 -7.16 -49.74 -3.27
CA PRO A 282 -6.46 -50.87 -2.71
C PRO A 282 -4.98 -50.71 -2.70
N VAL A 283 -4.41 -49.93 -3.63
CA VAL A 283 -2.98 -49.73 -3.79
C VAL A 283 -2.66 -48.26 -4.14
N SER A 284 -1.68 -47.71 -3.49
CA SER A 284 -1.08 -46.44 -3.87
C SER A 284 0.44 -46.47 -3.68
N TYR A 285 1.20 -46.02 -4.69
CA TYR A 285 2.63 -45.86 -4.64
C TYR A 285 3.01 -44.42 -4.91
N THR A 286 3.95 -43.91 -4.16
CA THR A 286 4.56 -42.61 -4.40
C THR A 286 6.06 -42.81 -4.66
N HIS A 287 6.62 -42.06 -5.62
CA HIS A 287 8.05 -42.07 -5.96
C HIS A 287 8.57 -43.37 -6.66
N LEU A 288 7.72 -44.04 -7.44
CA LEU A 288 8.18 -45.12 -8.33
C LEU A 288 9.19 -44.55 -9.35
N ARG A 289 10.43 -45.06 -9.33
CA ARG A 289 11.44 -44.71 -10.33
C ARG A 289 11.29 -45.61 -11.55
N ALA A 290 11.67 -45.11 -12.74
CA ALA A 290 11.51 -45.81 -14.02
C ALA A 290 12.29 -47.14 -14.13
N HIS A 291 13.01 -47.58 -13.10
CA HIS A 291 13.80 -48.81 -13.03
C HIS A 291 13.36 -49.78 -11.93
N GLU A 292 12.27 -49.51 -11.27
CA GLU A 292 11.58 -50.42 -10.33
C GLU A 292 10.25 -50.88 -10.96
#